data_eab82c8fba779a2d8a099273647a15d0
#
_entry.id   eab82c8fba779a2d8a099273647a15d0
#
_cell.length_a   1.000
_cell.length_b   1.000
_cell.length_c   1.000
_cell.angle_alpha   90.00
_cell.angle_beta   90.00
_cell.angle_gamma   90.00
#
_symmetry.space_group_name_H-M   'P 1'
#
loop_
_entity.id
_entity.type
_entity.pdbx_description
1 polymer ?
#
loop_
_entity_poly.entity_id
_entity_poly.type
_entity_poly.pdbx_seq_one_letter_code
_entity_poly.pdbx_strand_id
1 'polypeptide(L)'
;MKCNKTYNIFLFLSTLTRNLVNVFSLVLLYKKGYTINNLLFFLFMMYLMGILVNYFSLKIYYKVVLIISSIIYGISFIYLSFLNKSLISLSILAILLAIGNYSYHTIRHFLALTMFKKGKQDTGVFIMINYLSIIGASLVGMYLIKRLSLTVTSIIVFILSFISIIPILRQPRINIDNSRVDKRVSISKNKIIFNILEQFKVIFMELQPLFLFIYVDKSIYYVGIFNVITNIASLIVIYFISRKISYKYFKYYTLILSLILILKLNIKRGIILLIIAFLEGVFVKVYEYVSLSNLYDYKDNNVSNYLLFEELIFFGSKTLILLLYLLFNLDIYSIMYINIVGIIISGLFIRYKGKCT
;
A
#
# COMPACT_ATOMS: atom_id res chain seq x y z
N MET A 1 -20.75 3.46 18.43
CA MET A 1 -19.59 4.32 18.69
C MET A 1 -18.37 3.59 19.26
N LYS A 2 -18.48 2.67 20.23
CA LYS A 2 -17.31 1.95 20.79
C LYS A 2 -16.55 1.10 19.75
N CYS A 3 -17.25 0.46 18.81
CA CYS A 3 -16.64 -0.42 17.80
C CYS A 3 -15.66 0.34 16.87
N ASN A 4 -16.01 1.54 16.43
CA ASN A 4 -15.16 2.36 15.58
C ASN A 4 -13.87 2.83 16.29
N LYS A 5 -13.95 3.16 17.59
CA LYS A 5 -12.76 3.61 18.34
C LYS A 5 -11.70 2.51 18.44
N THR A 6 -12.12 1.29 18.77
CA THR A 6 -11.20 0.15 18.89
C THR A 6 -10.59 -0.25 17.55
N TYR A 7 -11.39 -0.20 16.47
CA TYR A 7 -10.88 -0.42 15.11
C TYR A 7 -9.87 0.66 14.70
N ASN A 8 -10.13 1.91 15.03
CA ASN A 8 -9.21 3.01 14.72
C ASN A 8 -7.86 2.87 15.46
N ILE A 9 -7.88 2.43 16.72
CA ILE A 9 -6.66 2.14 17.48
C ILE A 9 -5.89 0.96 16.86
N PHE A 10 -6.60 -0.12 16.52
CA PHE A 10 -6.01 -1.25 15.80
C PHE A 10 -5.38 -0.80 14.48
N LEU A 11 -6.11 -0.02 13.68
CA LEU A 11 -5.64 0.51 12.40
C LEU A 11 -4.37 1.35 12.57
N PHE A 12 -4.37 2.27 13.53
CA PHE A 12 -3.21 3.11 13.83
C PHE A 12 -1.98 2.28 14.20
N LEU A 13 -2.10 1.44 15.22
CA LEU A 13 -0.98 0.64 15.73
C LEU A 13 -0.44 -0.34 14.69
N SER A 14 -1.33 -1.05 13.99
CA SER A 14 -0.91 -2.05 13.02
C SER A 14 -0.30 -1.42 11.76
N THR A 15 -0.83 -0.28 11.28
CA THR A 15 -0.23 0.45 10.16
C THR A 15 1.12 1.06 10.55
N LEU A 16 1.24 1.64 11.74
CA LEU A 16 2.50 2.16 12.26
C LEU A 16 3.56 1.06 12.29
N THR A 17 3.26 -0.06 12.94
CA THR A 17 4.19 -1.19 13.09
C THR A 17 4.64 -1.73 11.74
N ARG A 18 3.71 -1.92 10.81
CA ARG A 18 4.00 -2.47 9.48
C ARG A 18 4.84 -1.53 8.61
N ASN A 19 4.73 -0.24 8.77
CA ASN A 19 5.49 0.71 7.98
C ASN A 19 6.84 1.11 8.60
N LEU A 20 7.16 0.72 9.84
CA LEU A 20 8.44 1.04 10.48
C LEU A 20 9.67 0.65 9.63
N VAL A 21 9.62 -0.51 9.00
CA VAL A 21 10.72 -1.04 8.16
C VAL A 21 10.29 -1.24 6.72
N ASN A 22 9.00 -1.50 6.45
CA ASN A 22 8.51 -1.85 5.12
C ASN A 22 8.78 -0.74 4.08
N VAL A 23 8.66 0.52 4.47
CA VAL A 23 8.98 1.68 3.61
C VAL A 23 10.43 1.64 3.12
N PHE A 24 11.33 1.06 3.89
CA PHE A 24 12.76 0.96 3.58
C PHE A 24 13.17 -0.42 3.06
N SER A 25 12.26 -1.39 2.93
CA SER A 25 12.58 -2.79 2.64
C SER A 25 13.40 -2.97 1.36
N LEU A 26 13.01 -2.34 0.25
CA LEU A 26 13.74 -2.39 -1.02
C LEU A 26 15.13 -1.74 -0.91
N VAL A 27 15.24 -0.63 -0.18
CA VAL A 27 16.52 0.04 0.08
C VAL A 27 17.43 -0.85 0.91
N LEU A 28 16.90 -1.52 1.94
CA LEU A 28 17.67 -2.45 2.78
C LEU A 28 18.15 -3.66 1.99
N LEU A 29 17.31 -4.23 1.12
CA LEU A 29 17.70 -5.33 0.22
C LEU A 29 18.79 -4.87 -0.76
N TYR A 30 18.65 -3.68 -1.35
CA TYR A 30 19.67 -3.11 -2.23
C TYR A 30 21.01 -2.91 -1.49
N LYS A 31 20.99 -2.40 -0.26
CA LYS A 31 22.19 -2.30 0.60
C LYS A 31 22.82 -3.65 0.93
N LYS A 32 22.05 -4.73 0.96
CA LYS A 32 22.56 -6.10 1.10
C LYS A 32 23.16 -6.64 -0.22
N GLY A 33 23.19 -5.85 -1.29
CA GLY A 33 23.83 -6.17 -2.57
C GLY A 33 22.94 -6.88 -3.59
N TYR A 34 21.61 -6.88 -3.42
CA TYR A 34 20.68 -7.35 -4.45
C TYR A 34 20.58 -6.33 -5.59
N THR A 35 20.56 -6.83 -6.83
CA THR A 35 20.39 -6.01 -8.03
C THR A 35 18.94 -5.53 -8.20
N ILE A 36 18.71 -4.53 -9.05
CA ILE A 36 17.35 -4.05 -9.36
C ILE A 36 16.47 -5.19 -9.87
N ASN A 37 16.99 -6.05 -10.75
CA ASN A 37 16.24 -7.22 -11.24
C ASN A 37 15.86 -8.20 -10.11
N ASN A 38 16.74 -8.41 -9.15
CA ASN A 38 16.42 -9.23 -7.98
C ASN A 38 15.29 -8.59 -7.14
N LEU A 39 15.26 -7.26 -7.03
CA LEU A 39 14.22 -6.54 -6.30
C LEU A 39 12.88 -6.55 -7.06
N LEU A 40 12.89 -6.46 -8.39
CA LEU A 40 11.70 -6.65 -9.21
C LEU A 40 11.17 -8.08 -9.10
N PHE A 41 12.06 -9.08 -9.12
CA PHE A 41 11.71 -10.49 -8.90
C PHE A 41 11.11 -10.70 -7.50
N PHE A 42 11.67 -10.07 -6.48
CA PHE A 42 11.13 -10.08 -5.11
C PHE A 42 9.69 -9.55 -5.07
N LEU A 43 9.43 -8.39 -5.68
CA LEU A 43 8.08 -7.83 -5.77
C LEU A 43 7.15 -8.73 -6.58
N PHE A 44 7.60 -9.26 -7.71
CA PHE A 44 6.84 -10.22 -8.52
C PHE A 44 6.38 -11.44 -7.69
N MET A 45 7.33 -12.09 -6.99
CA MET A 45 7.02 -13.24 -6.14
C MET A 45 6.07 -12.87 -5.00
N MET A 46 6.26 -11.70 -4.39
CA MET A 46 5.41 -11.20 -3.31
C MET A 46 3.96 -11.01 -3.79
N TYR A 47 3.75 -10.41 -4.97
CA TYR A 47 2.39 -10.22 -5.51
C TYR A 47 1.77 -11.50 -6.04
N LEU A 48 2.55 -12.37 -6.67
CA LEU A 48 2.07 -13.67 -7.11
C LEU A 48 1.52 -14.48 -5.93
N MET A 49 2.27 -14.53 -4.83
CA MET A 49 1.81 -15.17 -3.59
C MET A 49 0.63 -14.42 -2.95
N GLY A 50 0.55 -13.11 -3.12
CA GLY A 50 -0.57 -12.29 -2.64
C GLY A 50 -1.93 -12.75 -3.18
N ILE A 51 -2.00 -13.24 -4.42
CA ILE A 51 -3.22 -13.81 -5.01
C ILE A 51 -3.75 -14.99 -4.18
N LEU A 52 -2.87 -15.93 -3.85
CA LEU A 52 -3.23 -17.11 -3.05
C LEU A 52 -3.57 -16.73 -1.61
N VAL A 53 -2.76 -15.88 -1.02
CA VAL A 53 -2.93 -15.43 0.38
C VAL A 53 -4.28 -14.74 0.58
N ASN A 54 -4.69 -13.86 -0.33
CA ASN A 54 -5.97 -13.16 -0.23
C ASN A 54 -7.16 -14.11 -0.34
N TYR A 55 -7.09 -15.09 -1.26
CA TYR A 55 -8.12 -16.10 -1.39
C TYR A 55 -8.33 -16.90 -0.09
N PHE A 56 -7.24 -17.38 0.53
CA PHE A 56 -7.34 -18.12 1.78
C PHE A 56 -7.72 -17.24 2.98
N SER A 57 -7.24 -16.00 3.03
CA SER A 57 -7.52 -15.07 4.14
C SER A 57 -9.01 -14.76 4.31
N LEU A 58 -9.76 -14.70 3.20
CA LEU A 58 -11.20 -14.45 3.25
C LEU A 58 -12.04 -15.68 3.63
N LYS A 59 -11.45 -16.90 3.57
CA LYS A 59 -12.10 -18.15 3.98
C LYS A 59 -11.89 -18.51 5.44
N ILE A 60 -10.85 -17.96 6.07
CA ILE A 60 -10.49 -18.25 7.47
C ILE A 60 -11.07 -17.16 8.38
N TYR A 61 -11.38 -17.52 9.62
CA TYR A 61 -11.87 -16.57 10.61
C TYR A 61 -10.88 -15.40 10.82
N TYR A 62 -11.34 -14.17 10.65
CA TYR A 62 -10.51 -12.97 10.56
C TYR A 62 -9.52 -12.77 11.72
N LYS A 63 -9.88 -13.13 12.97
CA LYS A 63 -8.96 -13.01 14.12
C LYS A 63 -7.78 -13.97 14.01
N VAL A 64 -8.01 -15.20 13.52
CA VAL A 64 -6.96 -16.19 13.30
C VAL A 64 -6.02 -15.68 12.20
N VAL A 65 -6.57 -15.13 11.11
CA VAL A 65 -5.77 -14.54 10.03
C VAL A 65 -4.90 -13.40 10.56
N LEU A 66 -5.44 -12.50 11.41
CA LEU A 66 -4.68 -11.39 11.98
C LEU A 66 -3.55 -11.88 12.90
N ILE A 67 -3.77 -12.92 13.70
CA ILE A 67 -2.73 -13.52 14.55
C ILE A 67 -1.62 -14.10 13.66
N ILE A 68 -1.97 -14.96 12.70
CA ILE A 68 -0.99 -15.58 11.79
C ILE A 68 -0.23 -14.50 11.02
N SER A 69 -0.92 -13.50 10.47
CA SER A 69 -0.29 -12.41 9.74
C SER A 69 0.72 -11.63 10.58
N SER A 70 0.43 -11.40 11.85
CA SER A 70 1.32 -10.65 12.75
C SER A 70 2.56 -11.45 13.14
N ILE A 71 2.40 -12.76 13.39
CA ILE A 71 3.51 -13.67 13.65
C ILE A 71 4.44 -13.71 12.44
N ILE A 72 3.90 -14.04 11.26
CA ILE A 72 4.70 -14.21 10.04
C ILE A 72 5.33 -12.90 9.62
N TYR A 73 4.61 -11.77 9.76
CA TYR A 73 5.17 -10.45 9.49
C TYR A 73 6.39 -10.15 10.37
N GLY A 74 6.31 -10.38 11.66
CA GLY A 74 7.45 -10.18 12.55
C GLY A 74 8.62 -11.12 12.24
N ILE A 75 8.35 -12.40 11.96
CA ILE A 75 9.36 -13.39 11.54
C ILE A 75 10.03 -12.94 10.23
N SER A 76 9.29 -12.37 9.27
CA SER A 76 9.87 -11.93 8.00
C SER A 76 10.94 -10.85 8.17
N PHE A 77 10.79 -9.93 9.13
CA PHE A 77 11.80 -8.90 9.40
C PHE A 77 13.01 -9.46 10.18
N ILE A 78 12.78 -10.42 11.09
CA ILE A 78 13.90 -11.15 11.70
C ILE A 78 14.67 -11.90 10.61
N TYR A 79 13.99 -12.58 9.70
CA TYR A 79 14.61 -13.26 8.56
C TYR A 79 15.37 -12.28 7.65
N LEU A 80 14.80 -11.09 7.37
CA LEU A 80 15.47 -10.03 6.61
C LEU A 80 16.83 -9.66 7.23
N SER A 81 16.97 -9.64 8.57
CA SER A 81 18.24 -9.29 9.22
C SER A 81 19.34 -10.32 8.95
N PHE A 82 19.00 -11.61 8.86
CA PHE A 82 19.91 -12.73 8.60
C PHE A 82 19.99 -13.16 7.12
N LEU A 83 19.35 -12.43 6.23
CA LEU A 83 19.21 -12.80 4.82
C LEU A 83 20.56 -12.93 4.13
N ASN A 84 20.84 -14.09 3.54
CA ASN A 84 21.98 -14.36 2.68
C ASN A 84 21.69 -13.91 1.24
N LYS A 85 22.73 -13.50 0.51
CA LYS A 85 22.59 -13.04 -0.88
C LYS A 85 22.33 -14.22 -1.82
N SER A 86 21.10 -14.77 -1.81
CA SER A 86 20.63 -15.79 -2.74
C SER A 86 19.20 -15.52 -3.21
N LEU A 87 18.84 -15.94 -4.42
CA LEU A 87 17.48 -15.82 -4.92
C LEU A 87 16.49 -16.67 -4.13
N ILE A 88 16.91 -17.83 -3.60
CA ILE A 88 16.07 -18.70 -2.77
C ILE A 88 15.71 -17.96 -1.47
N SER A 89 16.70 -17.40 -0.77
CA SER A 89 16.46 -16.63 0.46
C SER A 89 15.55 -15.43 0.20
N LEU A 90 15.72 -14.76 -0.94
CA LEU A 90 14.88 -13.64 -1.35
C LEU A 90 13.43 -14.07 -1.63
N SER A 91 13.24 -15.24 -2.28
CA SER A 91 11.91 -15.83 -2.52
C SER A 91 11.20 -16.21 -1.21
N ILE A 92 11.92 -16.81 -0.26
CA ILE A 92 11.37 -17.12 1.07
C ILE A 92 10.91 -15.83 1.78
N LEU A 93 11.73 -14.77 1.75
CA LEU A 93 11.35 -13.48 2.32
C LEU A 93 10.10 -12.91 1.64
N ALA A 94 10.01 -12.99 0.30
CA ALA A 94 8.86 -12.52 -0.46
C ALA A 94 7.58 -13.26 -0.03
N ILE A 95 7.64 -14.58 0.12
CA ILE A 95 6.51 -15.42 0.57
C ILE A 95 6.09 -15.03 2.00
N LEU A 96 7.04 -14.92 2.93
CA LEU A 96 6.74 -14.54 4.32
C LEU A 96 6.10 -13.14 4.39
N LEU A 97 6.65 -12.17 3.66
CA LEU A 97 6.07 -10.81 3.61
C LEU A 97 4.70 -10.80 2.91
N ALA A 98 4.50 -11.60 1.87
CA ALA A 98 3.19 -11.74 1.24
C ALA A 98 2.15 -12.25 2.24
N ILE A 99 2.43 -13.32 2.96
CA ILE A 99 1.52 -13.88 3.97
C ILE A 99 1.29 -12.85 5.09
N GLY A 100 2.36 -12.25 5.61
CA GLY A 100 2.27 -11.29 6.71
C GLY A 100 1.52 -10.00 6.33
N ASN A 101 1.78 -9.42 5.16
CA ASN A 101 1.21 -8.14 4.75
C ASN A 101 -0.17 -8.29 4.10
N TYR A 102 -0.32 -9.19 3.12
CA TYR A 102 -1.54 -9.17 2.31
C TYR A 102 -2.72 -9.79 3.03
N SER A 103 -2.52 -10.83 3.87
CA SER A 103 -3.59 -11.32 4.73
C SER A 103 -4.10 -10.22 5.69
N TYR A 104 -3.20 -9.40 6.24
CA TYR A 104 -3.60 -8.23 7.04
C TYR A 104 -4.37 -7.20 6.21
N HIS A 105 -3.87 -6.84 5.01
CA HIS A 105 -4.51 -5.86 4.13
C HIS A 105 -5.93 -6.28 3.77
N THR A 106 -6.12 -7.52 3.34
CA THR A 106 -7.42 -8.06 2.97
C THR A 106 -8.41 -8.01 4.15
N ILE A 107 -7.98 -8.46 5.34
CA ILE A 107 -8.85 -8.40 6.53
C ILE A 107 -9.12 -6.96 6.97
N ARG A 108 -8.17 -6.06 6.85
CA ARG A 108 -8.37 -4.63 7.14
C ARG A 108 -9.45 -4.01 6.24
N HIS A 109 -9.41 -4.28 4.92
CA HIS A 109 -10.43 -3.81 3.99
C HIS A 109 -11.78 -4.48 4.23
N PHE A 110 -11.78 -5.77 4.52
CA PHE A 110 -12.99 -6.48 4.92
C PHE A 110 -13.66 -5.86 6.15
N LEU A 111 -12.89 -5.60 7.21
CA LEU A 111 -13.40 -4.94 8.41
C LEU A 111 -13.88 -3.52 8.14
N ALA A 112 -13.18 -2.76 7.29
CA ALA A 112 -13.61 -1.43 6.89
C ALA A 112 -14.97 -1.47 6.17
N LEU A 113 -15.12 -2.33 5.16
CA LEU A 113 -16.38 -2.50 4.42
C LEU A 113 -17.55 -2.93 5.30
N THR A 114 -17.30 -3.77 6.31
CA THR A 114 -18.35 -4.24 7.23
C THR A 114 -18.71 -3.24 8.32
N MET A 115 -17.75 -2.37 8.71
CA MET A 115 -17.93 -1.44 9.83
C MET A 115 -18.33 -0.02 9.40
N PHE A 116 -18.06 0.37 8.16
CA PHE A 116 -18.35 1.72 7.68
C PHE A 116 -19.86 1.91 7.45
N LYS A 117 -20.43 2.84 8.20
CA LYS A 117 -21.86 3.20 8.10
C LYS A 117 -22.09 4.47 7.27
N LYS A 118 -21.14 5.39 7.29
CA LYS A 118 -21.25 6.74 6.70
C LYS A 118 -20.45 6.92 5.41
N GLY A 119 -20.10 5.84 4.70
CA GLY A 119 -19.43 5.88 3.40
C GLY A 119 -18.21 6.83 3.37
N LYS A 120 -18.32 7.94 2.64
CA LYS A 120 -17.20 8.89 2.43
C LYS A 120 -16.58 9.46 3.70
N GLN A 121 -17.38 9.68 4.76
CA GLN A 121 -16.86 10.23 6.02
C GLN A 121 -15.98 9.21 6.76
N ASP A 122 -16.41 7.96 6.83
CA ASP A 122 -15.66 6.89 7.48
C ASP A 122 -14.39 6.57 6.67
N THR A 123 -14.47 6.63 5.34
CA THR A 123 -13.29 6.51 4.45
C THR A 123 -12.27 7.61 4.71
N GLY A 124 -12.72 8.87 4.88
CA GLY A 124 -11.82 9.98 5.21
C GLY A 124 -11.07 9.77 6.52
N VAL A 125 -11.78 9.33 7.58
CA VAL A 125 -11.17 9.01 8.89
C VAL A 125 -10.18 7.85 8.78
N PHE A 126 -10.55 6.79 8.06
CA PHE A 126 -9.67 5.64 7.81
C PHE A 126 -8.35 6.06 7.15
N ILE A 127 -8.46 6.87 6.10
CA ILE A 127 -7.30 7.37 5.37
C ILE A 127 -6.44 8.26 6.27
N MET A 128 -7.04 9.17 7.05
CA MET A 128 -6.32 10.08 7.94
C MET A 128 -5.52 9.32 9.00
N ILE A 129 -6.11 8.31 9.64
CA ILE A 129 -5.43 7.45 10.63
C ILE A 129 -4.26 6.71 9.97
N ASN A 130 -4.46 6.17 8.76
CA ASN A 130 -3.44 5.47 8.03
C ASN A 130 -2.20 6.35 7.76
N TYR A 131 -2.41 7.61 7.33
CA TYR A 131 -1.30 8.53 7.05
C TYR A 131 -0.59 9.04 8.29
N LEU A 132 -1.32 9.33 9.37
CA LEU A 132 -0.72 9.64 10.67
C LEU A 132 0.21 8.51 11.13
N SER A 133 -0.25 7.27 10.95
CA SER A 133 0.55 6.08 11.29
C SER A 133 1.80 5.96 10.42
N ILE A 134 1.70 6.23 9.10
CA ILE A 134 2.83 6.15 8.16
C ILE A 134 3.86 7.25 8.46
N ILE A 135 3.43 8.47 8.80
CA ILE A 135 4.32 9.56 9.19
C ILE A 135 5.11 9.15 10.44
N GLY A 136 4.42 8.69 11.48
CA GLY A 136 5.04 8.20 12.70
C GLY A 136 6.01 7.04 12.44
N ALA A 137 5.60 6.08 11.60
CA ALA A 137 6.42 4.95 11.20
C ALA A 137 7.69 5.37 10.45
N SER A 138 7.59 6.32 9.52
CA SER A 138 8.76 6.80 8.77
C SER A 138 9.76 7.53 9.66
N LEU A 139 9.29 8.38 10.59
CA LEU A 139 10.14 9.09 11.56
C LEU A 139 10.83 8.10 12.50
N VAL A 140 10.07 7.21 13.12
CA VAL A 140 10.60 6.23 14.08
C VAL A 140 11.48 5.20 13.34
N GLY A 141 11.03 4.70 12.19
CA GLY A 141 11.74 3.70 11.41
C GLY A 141 13.11 4.16 10.94
N MET A 142 13.22 5.38 10.37
CA MET A 142 14.53 5.91 9.96
C MET A 142 15.48 6.10 11.15
N TYR A 143 14.95 6.52 12.33
CA TYR A 143 15.75 6.64 13.55
C TYR A 143 16.25 5.28 14.03
N LEU A 144 15.35 4.27 14.12
CA LEU A 144 15.70 2.92 14.56
C LEU A 144 16.74 2.28 13.63
N ILE A 145 16.52 2.34 12.31
CA ILE A 145 17.44 1.74 11.31
C ILE A 145 18.83 2.43 11.34
N LYS A 146 18.88 3.73 11.65
CA LYS A 146 20.14 4.47 11.73
C LYS A 146 20.90 4.23 13.03
N ARG A 147 20.20 4.12 14.17
CA ARG A 147 20.81 4.06 15.51
C ARG A 147 20.99 2.64 16.04
N LEU A 148 20.13 1.72 15.64
CA LEU A 148 20.14 0.34 16.09
C LEU A 148 20.54 -0.58 14.94
N SER A 149 20.97 -1.80 15.28
CA SER A 149 21.15 -2.84 14.26
C SER A 149 19.81 -3.23 13.64
N LEU A 150 19.85 -3.74 12.41
CA LEU A 150 18.66 -4.23 11.74
C LEU A 150 17.98 -5.35 12.54
N THR A 151 18.79 -6.19 13.22
CA THR A 151 18.28 -7.29 14.08
C THR A 151 17.45 -6.74 15.25
N VAL A 152 17.97 -5.75 15.99
CA VAL A 152 17.25 -5.14 17.12
C VAL A 152 15.97 -4.46 16.62
N THR A 153 16.04 -3.73 15.51
CA THR A 153 14.88 -3.11 14.90
C THR A 153 13.82 -4.15 14.52
N SER A 154 14.23 -5.29 13.97
CA SER A 154 13.32 -6.40 13.60
C SER A 154 12.65 -7.04 14.82
N ILE A 155 13.36 -7.20 15.92
CA ILE A 155 12.79 -7.70 17.19
C ILE A 155 11.73 -6.71 17.73
N ILE A 156 12.01 -5.40 17.66
CA ILE A 156 11.03 -4.37 18.05
C ILE A 156 9.77 -4.47 17.18
N VAL A 157 9.91 -4.60 15.86
CA VAL A 157 8.79 -4.78 14.93
C VAL A 157 8.00 -6.05 15.25
N PHE A 158 8.70 -7.15 15.57
CA PHE A 158 8.06 -8.42 15.97
C PHE A 158 7.17 -8.24 17.21
N ILE A 159 7.69 -7.63 18.28
CA ILE A 159 6.93 -7.38 19.51
C ILE A 159 5.73 -6.45 19.25
N LEU A 160 5.96 -5.34 18.53
CA LEU A 160 4.91 -4.37 18.22
C LEU A 160 3.82 -4.97 17.32
N SER A 161 4.15 -5.93 16.45
CA SER A 161 3.15 -6.59 15.61
C SER A 161 2.11 -7.36 16.43
N PHE A 162 2.51 -7.99 17.54
CA PHE A 162 1.58 -8.62 18.49
C PHE A 162 0.76 -7.60 19.28
N ILE A 163 1.40 -6.55 19.79
CA ILE A 163 0.69 -5.51 20.55
C ILE A 163 -0.38 -4.85 19.68
N SER A 164 -0.11 -4.67 18.40
CA SER A 164 -1.00 -3.97 17.48
C SER A 164 -2.35 -4.65 17.24
N ILE A 165 -2.43 -5.99 17.38
CA ILE A 165 -3.67 -6.74 17.16
C ILE A 165 -4.54 -6.87 18.40
N ILE A 166 -4.01 -6.61 19.61
CA ILE A 166 -4.74 -6.75 20.87
C ILE A 166 -6.10 -6.02 20.87
N PRO A 167 -6.19 -4.76 20.39
CA PRO A 167 -7.47 -4.04 20.37
C PRO A 167 -8.57 -4.80 19.64
N ILE A 168 -8.28 -5.36 18.45
CA ILE A 168 -9.29 -6.02 17.62
C ILE A 168 -9.63 -7.41 18.15
N LEU A 169 -8.68 -8.10 18.80
CA LEU A 169 -8.94 -9.42 19.40
C LEU A 169 -9.93 -9.35 20.56
N ARG A 170 -9.96 -8.23 21.29
CA ARG A 170 -10.89 -7.98 22.40
C ARG A 170 -12.31 -7.63 21.94
N GLN A 171 -12.53 -7.39 20.63
CA GLN A 171 -13.87 -7.12 20.12
C GLN A 171 -14.74 -8.38 20.07
N PRO A 172 -16.08 -8.25 20.24
CA PRO A 172 -16.99 -9.36 20.01
C PRO A 172 -16.85 -9.90 18.57
N ARG A 173 -17.26 -11.14 18.37
CA ARG A 173 -17.22 -11.78 17.04
C ARG A 173 -18.09 -10.98 16.07
N ILE A 174 -17.54 -10.60 14.94
CA ILE A 174 -18.31 -10.14 13.81
C ILE A 174 -18.73 -11.41 13.06
N ASN A 175 -20.03 -11.66 12.98
CA ASN A 175 -20.54 -12.78 12.19
C ASN A 175 -20.24 -12.51 10.71
N ILE A 176 -19.26 -13.23 10.19
CA ILE A 176 -18.98 -13.28 8.77
C ILE A 176 -19.85 -14.39 8.22
N ASP A 177 -20.86 -14.03 7.46
CA ASP A 177 -21.68 -15.01 6.75
C ASP A 177 -20.87 -15.56 5.56
N ASN A 178 -20.00 -16.54 5.84
CA ASN A 178 -19.15 -17.19 4.85
C ASN A 178 -19.94 -18.06 3.85
N SER A 179 -21.24 -18.28 4.08
CA SER A 179 -22.08 -19.17 3.27
C SER A 179 -22.45 -18.61 1.90
N ARG A 180 -22.01 -17.36 1.55
CA ARG A 180 -22.42 -16.67 0.32
C ARG A 180 -21.28 -16.46 -0.69
N VAL A 181 -20.23 -17.28 -0.64
CA VAL A 181 -19.06 -17.15 -1.56
C VAL A 181 -19.43 -17.38 -3.04
N ASP A 182 -20.64 -17.85 -3.36
CA ASP A 182 -21.00 -18.31 -4.72
C ASP A 182 -21.84 -17.32 -5.56
N LYS A 183 -22.11 -16.12 -5.07
CA LYS A 183 -22.86 -15.14 -5.87
C LYS A 183 -21.94 -14.33 -6.79
N ARG A 184 -22.25 -14.31 -8.08
CA ARG A 184 -21.52 -13.53 -9.10
C ARG A 184 -21.58 -12.03 -8.73
N VAL A 185 -20.42 -11.39 -8.63
CA VAL A 185 -20.30 -9.94 -8.45
C VAL A 185 -20.25 -9.28 -9.82
N SER A 186 -21.15 -8.35 -10.08
CA SER A 186 -21.16 -7.57 -11.33
C SER A 186 -20.27 -6.32 -11.15
N ILE A 187 -19.12 -6.29 -11.80
CA ILE A 187 -18.24 -5.13 -11.85
C ILE A 187 -18.17 -4.58 -13.27
N SER A 188 -18.28 -3.26 -13.42
CA SER A 188 -18.24 -2.64 -14.75
C SER A 188 -16.84 -2.78 -15.39
N LYS A 189 -16.80 -3.00 -16.72
CA LYS A 189 -15.54 -3.10 -17.49
C LYS A 189 -14.62 -1.90 -17.26
N ASN A 190 -15.17 -0.68 -17.20
CA ASN A 190 -14.37 0.53 -16.97
C ASN A 190 -13.69 0.52 -15.59
N LYS A 191 -14.34 -0.03 -14.56
CA LYS A 191 -13.75 -0.17 -13.21
C LYS A 191 -12.61 -1.19 -13.24
N ILE A 192 -12.77 -2.30 -13.95
CA ILE A 192 -11.69 -3.30 -14.11
C ILE A 192 -10.47 -2.65 -14.77
N ILE A 193 -10.67 -1.96 -15.90
CA ILE A 193 -9.58 -1.28 -16.61
C ILE A 193 -8.91 -0.23 -15.72
N PHE A 194 -9.71 0.57 -14.99
CA PHE A 194 -9.16 1.54 -14.06
C PHE A 194 -8.32 0.87 -12.97
N ASN A 195 -8.80 -0.21 -12.35
CA ASN A 195 -8.08 -0.94 -11.31
C ASN A 195 -6.75 -1.53 -11.83
N ILE A 196 -6.72 -2.01 -13.08
CA ILE A 196 -5.49 -2.48 -13.74
C ILE A 196 -4.51 -1.32 -13.90
N LEU A 197 -4.98 -0.19 -14.43
CA LEU A 197 -4.14 0.98 -14.69
C LEU A 197 -3.65 1.67 -13.41
N GLU A 198 -4.43 1.61 -12.34
CA GLU A 198 -4.04 2.11 -11.02
C GLU A 198 -2.75 1.44 -10.51
N GLN A 199 -2.48 0.19 -10.90
CA GLN A 199 -1.31 -0.54 -10.43
C GLN A 199 0.00 0.08 -10.88
N PHE A 200 0.04 0.79 -12.00
CA PHE A 200 1.21 1.57 -12.41
C PHE A 200 1.58 2.62 -11.36
N LYS A 201 0.58 3.34 -10.80
CA LYS A 201 0.83 4.30 -9.70
C LYS A 201 1.38 3.57 -8.46
N VAL A 202 0.79 2.44 -8.11
CA VAL A 202 1.21 1.71 -6.90
C VAL A 202 2.64 1.20 -7.04
N ILE A 203 3.01 0.60 -8.18
CA ILE A 203 4.38 0.15 -8.46
C ILE A 203 5.36 1.34 -8.46
N PHE A 204 4.97 2.48 -9.04
CA PHE A 204 5.78 3.70 -8.98
C PHE A 204 6.09 4.08 -7.54
N MET A 205 5.07 4.15 -6.67
CA MET A 205 5.22 4.55 -5.27
C MET A 205 6.05 3.54 -4.45
N GLU A 206 5.98 2.26 -4.78
CA GLU A 206 6.77 1.21 -4.12
C GLU A 206 8.26 1.26 -4.50
N LEU A 207 8.56 1.56 -5.76
CA LEU A 207 9.94 1.70 -6.25
C LEU A 207 10.57 3.06 -5.92
N GLN A 208 9.77 4.04 -5.57
CA GLN A 208 10.22 5.41 -5.29
C GLN A 208 11.28 5.52 -4.19
N PRO A 209 11.17 4.84 -3.03
CA PRO A 209 12.21 4.87 -2.00
C PRO A 209 13.56 4.37 -2.52
N LEU A 210 13.54 3.33 -3.35
CA LEU A 210 14.72 2.78 -3.98
C LEU A 210 15.32 3.77 -5.00
N PHE A 211 14.48 4.38 -5.84
CA PHE A 211 14.90 5.40 -6.81
C PHE A 211 15.58 6.58 -6.11
N LEU A 212 14.97 7.12 -5.06
CA LEU A 212 15.52 8.22 -4.28
C LEU A 212 16.88 7.85 -3.66
N PHE A 213 16.99 6.63 -3.12
CA PHE A 213 18.23 6.15 -2.52
C PHE A 213 19.36 6.00 -3.53
N ILE A 214 19.08 5.51 -4.73
CA ILE A 214 20.13 5.25 -5.75
C ILE A 214 20.58 6.55 -6.43
N TYR A 215 19.62 7.41 -6.81
CA TYR A 215 19.88 8.51 -7.76
C TYR A 215 19.88 9.91 -7.14
N VAL A 216 19.35 10.06 -5.93
CA VAL A 216 19.26 11.37 -5.26
C VAL A 216 20.23 11.45 -4.09
N ASP A 217 20.03 10.63 -3.07
CA ASP A 217 20.88 10.61 -1.88
C ASP A 217 20.92 9.19 -1.29
N LYS A 218 22.14 8.63 -1.14
CA LYS A 218 22.36 7.29 -0.58
C LYS A 218 22.12 7.22 0.94
N SER A 219 21.15 8.01 1.42
CA SER A 219 20.77 8.12 2.83
C SER A 219 19.36 7.62 3.06
N ILE A 220 19.20 6.65 3.95
CA ILE A 220 17.86 6.20 4.45
C ILE A 220 17.13 7.36 5.12
N TYR A 221 17.87 8.28 5.75
CA TYR A 221 17.32 9.46 6.40
C TYR A 221 16.63 10.37 5.38
N TYR A 222 17.26 10.62 4.22
CA TYR A 222 16.65 11.42 3.15
C TYR A 222 15.36 10.78 2.61
N VAL A 223 15.40 9.47 2.36
CA VAL A 223 14.20 8.72 1.94
C VAL A 223 13.08 8.84 2.97
N GLY A 224 13.41 8.75 4.26
CA GLY A 224 12.45 8.90 5.36
C GLY A 224 11.84 10.31 5.42
N ILE A 225 12.64 11.37 5.33
CA ILE A 225 12.15 12.77 5.31
C ILE A 225 11.26 13.00 4.10
N PHE A 226 11.67 12.55 2.91
CA PHE A 226 10.86 12.67 1.70
C PHE A 226 9.48 12.05 1.90
N ASN A 227 9.43 10.83 2.42
CA ASN A 227 8.19 10.13 2.71
C ASN A 227 7.33 10.86 3.76
N VAL A 228 7.95 11.44 4.80
CA VAL A 228 7.25 12.25 5.81
C VAL A 228 6.59 13.48 5.19
N ILE A 229 7.31 14.23 4.37
CA ILE A 229 6.79 15.45 3.70
C ILE A 229 5.62 15.09 2.78
N THR A 230 5.77 14.04 1.96
CA THR A 230 4.70 13.55 1.08
C THR A 230 3.46 13.18 1.87
N ASN A 231 3.60 12.49 3.01
CA ASN A 231 2.47 12.07 3.83
C ASN A 231 1.84 13.21 4.64
N ILE A 232 2.61 14.22 5.08
CA ILE A 232 2.07 15.43 5.70
C ILE A 232 1.20 16.19 4.70
N ALA A 233 1.69 16.39 3.47
CA ALA A 233 0.91 17.02 2.41
C ALA A 233 -0.39 16.26 2.14
N SER A 234 -0.33 14.93 2.10
CA SER A 234 -1.48 14.05 1.96
C SER A 234 -2.52 14.24 3.08
N LEU A 235 -2.07 14.37 4.33
CA LEU A 235 -2.95 14.65 5.48
C LEU A 235 -3.67 15.99 5.35
N ILE A 236 -2.95 17.04 4.98
CA ILE A 236 -3.50 18.37 4.79
C ILE A 236 -4.62 18.34 3.75
N VAL A 237 -4.39 17.67 2.62
CA VAL A 237 -5.38 17.52 1.55
C VAL A 237 -6.64 16.81 2.03
N ILE A 238 -6.50 15.71 2.75
CA ILE A 238 -7.66 14.96 3.24
C ILE A 238 -8.48 15.81 4.19
N TYR A 239 -7.83 16.48 5.12
CA TYR A 239 -8.51 17.30 6.11
C TYR A 239 -9.33 18.43 5.48
N PHE A 240 -8.72 19.18 4.54
CA PHE A 240 -9.34 20.38 3.97
C PHE A 240 -10.17 20.11 2.71
N ILE A 241 -9.79 19.14 1.88
CA ILE A 241 -10.28 19.03 0.50
C ILE A 241 -11.15 17.77 0.28
N SER A 242 -11.07 16.74 1.14
CA SER A 242 -11.76 15.47 0.93
C SER A 242 -13.26 15.60 0.63
N ARG A 243 -13.93 16.58 1.24
CA ARG A 243 -15.36 16.84 1.01
C ARG A 243 -15.66 17.53 -0.32
N LYS A 244 -14.65 18.17 -0.95
CA LYS A 244 -14.78 18.97 -2.19
C LYS A 244 -14.21 18.28 -3.43
N ILE A 245 -13.56 17.12 -3.27
CA ILE A 245 -12.96 16.38 -4.39
C ILE A 245 -14.08 15.87 -5.30
N SER A 246 -14.05 16.32 -6.56
CA SER A 246 -14.98 15.91 -7.58
C SER A 246 -14.31 14.98 -8.59
N TYR A 247 -14.97 13.87 -8.91
CA TYR A 247 -14.54 12.93 -9.96
C TYR A 247 -14.43 13.59 -11.35
N LYS A 248 -15.19 14.68 -11.57
CA LYS A 248 -15.21 15.43 -12.84
C LYS A 248 -13.81 15.91 -13.25
N TYR A 249 -12.98 16.26 -12.27
CA TYR A 249 -11.65 16.82 -12.51
C TYR A 249 -10.54 15.77 -12.40
N PHE A 250 -10.85 14.49 -12.23
CA PHE A 250 -9.85 13.44 -11.98
C PHE A 250 -8.78 13.37 -13.07
N LYS A 251 -9.16 13.49 -14.35
CA LYS A 251 -8.21 13.50 -15.47
C LYS A 251 -7.17 14.63 -15.37
N TYR A 252 -7.56 15.79 -14.86
CA TYR A 252 -6.61 16.90 -14.65
C TYR A 252 -5.68 16.63 -13.48
N TYR A 253 -6.19 16.02 -12.41
CA TYR A 253 -5.37 15.62 -11.27
C TYR A 253 -4.31 14.59 -11.65
N THR A 254 -4.65 13.62 -12.49
CA THR A 254 -3.68 12.62 -12.99
C THR A 254 -2.63 13.26 -13.90
N LEU A 255 -3.00 14.20 -14.77
CA LEU A 255 -2.05 14.94 -15.60
C LEU A 255 -1.07 15.76 -14.77
N ILE A 256 -1.57 16.53 -13.79
CA ILE A 256 -0.72 17.32 -12.89
C ILE A 256 0.20 16.40 -12.07
N LEU A 257 -0.33 15.32 -11.53
CA LEU A 257 0.47 14.31 -10.83
C LEU A 257 1.61 13.80 -11.73
N SER A 258 1.31 13.43 -12.97
CA SER A 258 2.29 12.91 -13.90
C SER A 258 3.39 13.95 -14.22
N LEU A 259 3.05 15.22 -14.39
CA LEU A 259 4.02 16.30 -14.55
C LEU A 259 4.93 16.44 -13.33
N ILE A 260 4.36 16.38 -12.12
CA ILE A 260 5.12 16.42 -10.87
C ILE A 260 6.10 15.25 -10.78
N LEU A 261 5.66 14.03 -11.16
CA LEU A 261 6.51 12.84 -11.17
C LEU A 261 7.63 12.92 -12.22
N ILE A 262 7.34 13.47 -13.41
CA ILE A 262 8.39 13.73 -14.44
C ILE A 262 9.42 14.73 -13.91
N LEU A 263 8.98 15.83 -13.30
CA LEU A 263 9.89 16.82 -12.71
C LEU A 263 10.78 16.18 -11.63
N LYS A 264 10.21 15.31 -10.79
CA LYS A 264 10.95 14.58 -9.76
C LYS A 264 12.04 13.68 -10.33
N LEU A 265 11.77 12.96 -11.42
CA LEU A 265 12.79 12.10 -12.05
C LEU A 265 13.97 12.89 -12.63
N ASN A 266 13.75 14.16 -13.00
CA ASN A 266 14.77 15.02 -13.62
C ASN A 266 15.52 15.90 -12.61
N ILE A 267 14.90 16.22 -11.46
CA ILE A 267 15.50 17.07 -10.42
C ILE A 267 16.12 16.18 -9.35
N LYS A 268 17.44 16.23 -9.22
CA LYS A 268 18.19 15.29 -8.34
C LYS A 268 18.62 15.90 -6.99
N ARG A 269 18.49 17.20 -6.76
CA ARG A 269 19.03 17.85 -5.54
C ARG A 269 18.19 19.00 -5.04
N GLY A 270 18.35 19.28 -3.74
CA GLY A 270 18.00 20.53 -3.09
C GLY A 270 16.56 20.62 -2.58
N ILE A 271 16.22 21.82 -2.11
CA ILE A 271 14.93 22.15 -1.52
C ILE A 271 13.77 22.00 -2.52
N ILE A 272 14.07 22.13 -3.83
CA ILE A 272 13.09 21.96 -4.91
C ILE A 272 12.48 20.56 -4.86
N LEU A 273 13.30 19.53 -4.58
CA LEU A 273 12.79 18.16 -4.51
C LEU A 273 11.87 17.95 -3.31
N LEU A 274 12.06 18.66 -2.20
CA LEU A 274 11.15 18.63 -1.05
C LEU A 274 9.82 19.34 -1.36
N ILE A 275 9.86 20.41 -2.17
CA ILE A 275 8.64 21.06 -2.68
C ILE A 275 7.89 20.11 -3.61
N ILE A 276 8.61 19.40 -4.49
CA ILE A 276 8.02 18.38 -5.36
C ILE A 276 7.41 17.25 -4.52
N ALA A 277 8.06 16.81 -3.43
CA ALA A 277 7.53 15.82 -2.51
C ALA A 277 6.20 16.27 -1.89
N PHE A 278 6.12 17.53 -1.50
CA PHE A 278 4.89 18.12 -0.97
C PHE A 278 3.76 18.11 -2.02
N LEU A 279 4.04 18.62 -3.23
CA LEU A 279 3.07 18.62 -4.33
C LEU A 279 2.64 17.21 -4.72
N GLU A 280 3.57 16.26 -4.79
CA GLU A 280 3.29 14.85 -5.02
C GLU A 280 2.30 14.30 -3.98
N GLY A 281 2.54 14.55 -2.69
CA GLY A 281 1.65 14.13 -1.62
C GLY A 281 0.23 14.66 -1.77
N VAL A 282 0.09 15.91 -2.23
CA VAL A 282 -1.22 16.52 -2.54
C VAL A 282 -1.95 15.71 -3.62
N PHE A 283 -1.33 15.51 -4.78
CA PHE A 283 -2.00 14.93 -5.94
C PHE A 283 -2.13 13.42 -5.88
N VAL A 284 -1.17 12.70 -5.32
CA VAL A 284 -1.30 11.26 -5.02
C VAL A 284 -2.51 11.03 -4.12
N LYS A 285 -2.75 11.92 -3.16
CA LYS A 285 -3.85 11.75 -2.22
C LYS A 285 -5.21 11.98 -2.84
N VAL A 286 -5.32 12.96 -3.71
CA VAL A 286 -6.55 13.14 -4.50
C VAL A 286 -6.85 11.87 -5.31
N TYR A 287 -5.83 11.30 -5.94
CA TYR A 287 -5.94 10.06 -6.69
C TYR A 287 -6.45 8.89 -5.81
N GLU A 288 -5.79 8.66 -4.68
CA GLU A 288 -6.15 7.57 -3.77
C GLU A 288 -7.52 7.73 -3.12
N TYR A 289 -7.91 8.95 -2.80
CA TYR A 289 -9.25 9.21 -2.25
C TYR A 289 -10.33 8.80 -3.24
N VAL A 290 -10.14 9.12 -4.52
CA VAL A 290 -11.06 8.71 -5.59
C VAL A 290 -11.10 7.20 -5.72
N SER A 291 -9.96 6.53 -5.74
CA SER A 291 -9.87 5.07 -5.84
C SER A 291 -10.53 4.36 -4.65
N LEU A 292 -10.17 4.71 -3.42
CA LEU A 292 -10.71 4.10 -2.21
C LEU A 292 -12.21 4.40 -2.01
N SER A 293 -12.68 5.59 -2.41
CA SER A 293 -14.11 5.85 -2.32
C SER A 293 -14.90 4.96 -3.27
N ASN A 294 -14.37 4.64 -4.46
CA ASN A 294 -14.98 3.67 -5.39
C ASN A 294 -14.98 2.24 -4.80
N LEU A 295 -13.97 1.87 -4.03
CA LEU A 295 -13.91 0.57 -3.35
C LEU A 295 -14.97 0.48 -2.24
N TYR A 296 -15.10 1.51 -1.41
CA TYR A 296 -15.98 1.49 -0.23
C TYR A 296 -17.44 1.93 -0.50
N ASP A 297 -17.77 2.37 -1.70
CA ASP A 297 -19.13 2.67 -2.11
C ASP A 297 -19.96 1.39 -2.45
N TYR A 298 -19.34 0.20 -2.33
CA TYR A 298 -20.03 -1.08 -2.51
C TYR A 298 -21.05 -1.35 -1.39
N LYS A 299 -22.30 -1.60 -1.76
CA LYS A 299 -23.43 -1.71 -0.82
C LYS A 299 -24.08 -3.10 -0.75
N ASP A 300 -23.66 -4.04 -1.58
CA ASP A 300 -24.24 -5.38 -1.58
C ASP A 300 -23.79 -6.23 -0.42
N ASN A 301 -24.61 -7.23 -0.03
CA ASN A 301 -24.33 -8.13 1.08
C ASN A 301 -23.17 -9.11 0.84
N ASN A 302 -22.58 -9.13 -0.37
CA ASN A 302 -21.52 -10.06 -0.75
C ASN A 302 -20.13 -9.42 -0.71
N VAL A 303 -19.77 -8.82 0.43
CA VAL A 303 -18.51 -8.10 0.63
C VAL A 303 -17.29 -8.96 0.38
N SER A 304 -17.30 -10.24 0.80
CA SER A 304 -16.14 -11.14 0.65
C SER A 304 -15.82 -11.43 -0.81
N ASN A 305 -16.82 -11.74 -1.65
CA ASN A 305 -16.60 -12.01 -3.07
C ASN A 305 -16.20 -10.75 -3.84
N TYR A 306 -16.82 -9.62 -3.51
CA TYR A 306 -16.43 -8.34 -4.09
C TYR A 306 -14.97 -8.04 -3.79
N LEU A 307 -14.55 -8.16 -2.54
CA LEU A 307 -13.18 -7.89 -2.13
C LEU A 307 -12.20 -8.90 -2.77
N LEU A 308 -12.57 -10.19 -2.83
CA LEU A 308 -11.74 -11.20 -3.48
C LEU A 308 -11.50 -10.85 -4.95
N PHE A 309 -12.55 -10.43 -5.68
CA PHE A 309 -12.42 -10.08 -7.08
C PHE A 309 -11.55 -8.82 -7.30
N GLU A 310 -11.74 -7.78 -6.47
CA GLU A 310 -10.92 -6.56 -6.50
C GLU A 310 -9.45 -6.87 -6.22
N GLU A 311 -9.16 -7.69 -5.22
CA GLU A 311 -7.80 -8.10 -4.85
C GLU A 311 -7.15 -8.98 -5.93
N LEU A 312 -7.93 -9.86 -6.60
CA LEU A 312 -7.42 -10.65 -7.73
C LEU A 312 -7.00 -9.77 -8.90
N ILE A 313 -7.81 -8.75 -9.26
CA ILE A 313 -7.43 -7.79 -10.30
C ILE A 313 -6.18 -7.02 -9.87
N PHE A 314 -6.16 -6.54 -8.65
CA PHE A 314 -5.09 -5.73 -8.09
C PHE A 314 -3.74 -6.48 -8.11
N PHE A 315 -3.67 -7.66 -7.52
CA PHE A 315 -2.44 -8.45 -7.45
C PHE A 315 -2.08 -9.07 -8.80
N GLY A 316 -3.06 -9.57 -9.55
CA GLY A 316 -2.84 -10.14 -10.88
C GLY A 316 -2.24 -9.11 -11.85
N SER A 317 -2.76 -7.89 -11.85
CA SER A 317 -2.23 -6.81 -12.70
C SER A 317 -0.80 -6.43 -12.33
N LYS A 318 -0.49 -6.28 -11.04
CA LYS A 318 0.88 -6.01 -10.59
C LYS A 318 1.85 -7.12 -10.98
N THR A 319 1.44 -8.37 -10.79
CA THR A 319 2.25 -9.53 -11.18
C THR A 319 2.57 -9.51 -12.66
N LEU A 320 1.57 -9.22 -13.52
CA LEU A 320 1.77 -9.13 -14.97
C LEU A 320 2.68 -7.97 -15.37
N ILE A 321 2.49 -6.79 -14.79
CA ILE A 321 3.32 -5.60 -15.06
C ILE A 321 4.77 -5.88 -14.67
N LEU A 322 5.01 -6.42 -13.49
CA LEU A 322 6.37 -6.74 -13.03
C LEU A 322 7.01 -7.86 -13.83
N LEU A 323 6.23 -8.85 -14.28
CA LEU A 323 6.72 -9.89 -15.20
C LEU A 323 7.22 -9.27 -16.51
N LEU A 324 6.46 -8.33 -17.09
CA LEU A 324 6.90 -7.61 -18.29
C LEU A 324 8.19 -6.82 -18.03
N TYR A 325 8.33 -6.13 -16.89
CA TYR A 325 9.55 -5.42 -16.56
C TYR A 325 10.77 -6.35 -16.46
N LEU A 326 10.58 -7.53 -15.88
CA LEU A 326 11.63 -8.56 -15.79
C LEU A 326 11.98 -9.14 -17.16
N LEU A 327 11.01 -9.48 -18.00
CA LEU A 327 11.22 -10.07 -19.32
C LEU A 327 11.97 -9.10 -20.26
N PHE A 328 11.65 -7.80 -20.19
CA PHE A 328 12.33 -6.79 -20.98
C PHE A 328 13.60 -6.24 -20.34
N ASN A 329 13.97 -6.74 -19.16
CA ASN A 329 15.16 -6.31 -18.40
C ASN A 329 15.29 -4.78 -18.29
N LEU A 330 14.17 -4.12 -17.93
CA LEU A 330 14.08 -2.68 -17.90
C LEU A 330 14.87 -2.08 -16.74
N ASP A 331 15.54 -0.97 -16.99
CA ASP A 331 16.15 -0.16 -15.94
C ASP A 331 15.11 0.63 -15.15
N ILE A 332 15.48 1.09 -13.96
CA ILE A 332 14.54 1.74 -13.03
C ILE A 332 13.96 3.05 -13.60
N TYR A 333 14.72 3.81 -14.44
CA TYR A 333 14.21 5.01 -15.08
C TYR A 333 13.10 4.69 -16.08
N SER A 334 13.34 3.71 -16.96
CA SER A 334 12.35 3.23 -17.94
C SER A 334 11.08 2.75 -17.23
N ILE A 335 11.22 1.98 -16.14
CA ILE A 335 10.10 1.53 -15.33
C ILE A 335 9.32 2.72 -14.78
N MET A 336 9.99 3.72 -14.21
CA MET A 336 9.33 4.90 -13.66
C MET A 336 8.56 5.68 -14.73
N TYR A 337 9.13 5.88 -15.93
CA TYR A 337 8.43 6.56 -17.02
C TYR A 337 7.23 5.76 -17.55
N ILE A 338 7.34 4.44 -17.69
CA ILE A 338 6.21 3.59 -18.10
C ILE A 338 5.07 3.70 -17.06
N ASN A 339 5.40 3.70 -15.76
CA ASN A 339 4.41 3.88 -14.71
C ASN A 339 3.71 5.25 -14.81
N ILE A 340 4.44 6.32 -15.12
CA ILE A 340 3.82 7.65 -15.32
C ILE A 340 2.85 7.64 -16.50
N VAL A 341 3.20 7.00 -17.62
CA VAL A 341 2.28 6.83 -18.76
C VAL A 341 1.02 6.07 -18.33
N GLY A 342 1.16 4.99 -17.56
CA GLY A 342 0.02 4.25 -16.99
C GLY A 342 -0.89 5.13 -16.11
N ILE A 343 -0.32 6.03 -15.31
CA ILE A 343 -1.08 7.00 -14.50
C ILE A 343 -1.87 7.97 -15.38
N ILE A 344 -1.28 8.49 -16.46
CA ILE A 344 -1.98 9.37 -17.41
C ILE A 344 -3.16 8.63 -18.03
N ILE A 345 -2.93 7.42 -18.53
CA ILE A 345 -3.97 6.61 -19.17
C ILE A 345 -5.10 6.31 -18.17
N SER A 346 -4.79 6.01 -16.89
CA SER A 346 -5.80 5.75 -15.87
C SER A 346 -6.80 6.89 -15.70
N GLY A 347 -6.33 8.14 -15.85
CA GLY A 347 -7.16 9.34 -15.77
C GLY A 347 -8.22 9.45 -16.87
N LEU A 348 -7.99 8.78 -18.02
CA LEU A 348 -8.92 8.79 -19.15
C LEU A 348 -10.09 7.79 -18.97
N PHE A 349 -9.89 6.74 -18.17
CA PHE A 349 -10.85 5.64 -17.99
C PHE A 349 -11.84 5.84 -16.83
N ILE A 350 -11.61 6.80 -15.94
CA ILE A 350 -12.66 7.18 -14.97
C ILE A 350 -13.76 7.95 -15.72
N ARG A 351 -14.83 7.27 -16.08
CA ARG A 351 -16.07 7.92 -16.49
C ARG A 351 -16.84 8.34 -15.23
N TYR A 352 -17.12 9.64 -15.15
CA TYR A 352 -18.08 10.19 -14.22
C TYR A 352 -19.44 9.52 -14.49
N LYS A 353 -19.86 8.59 -13.65
CA LYS A 353 -21.29 8.29 -13.53
C LYS A 353 -21.92 9.51 -12.85
N GLY A 354 -22.44 10.44 -13.68
CA GLY A 354 -23.35 11.44 -13.20
C GLY A 354 -24.40 10.74 -12.33
N LYS A 355 -24.72 11.34 -11.19
CA LYS A 355 -25.80 10.87 -10.34
C LYS A 355 -26.97 10.46 -11.23
N CYS A 356 -27.25 9.17 -11.31
CA CYS A 356 -28.66 8.78 -11.43
C CYS A 356 -29.26 9.19 -10.09
N THR A 357 -30.03 10.26 -10.16
CA THR A 357 -30.92 10.78 -9.13
C THR A 357 -31.71 9.69 -8.44
#